data_9d1231532ef3fc6e34bc69dbfd92606e
#
_entry.id   9d1231532ef3fc6e34bc69dbfd92606e
#
_cell.length_a   1.000
_cell.length_b   1.000
_cell.length_c   1.000
_cell.angle_alpha   90.00
_cell.angle_beta   90.00
_cell.angle_gamma   90.00
#
_symmetry.space_group_name_H-M   'P 1'
#
loop_
_entity.id
_entity.type
_entity.pdbx_description
1 polymer ?
#
loop_
_entity_poly.entity_id
_entity_poly.type
_entity_poly.pdbx_seq_one_letter_code
_entity_poly.pdbx_strand_id
1 'polypeptide(L)'
;MAKISYSSQALADLERLSDFLSRNGLNTLETLDLIDEAVTIMTRHPLIGRQAESGLRELVISQGRTGYVALYSYELEQDAILVLAIRHQREAGFHAQIP
;
A
#
# COMPACT_ATOMS: atom_id res chain seq x y z
N MET A 1 1.42 12.66 -14.56
CA MET A 1 1.44 11.88 -13.32
C MET A 1 0.02 11.72 -12.78
N ALA A 2 -0.32 10.54 -12.35
CA ALA A 2 -1.64 10.29 -11.79
C ALA A 2 -1.82 11.04 -10.47
N LYS A 3 -3.03 11.52 -10.24
CA LYS A 3 -3.41 12.10 -8.95
C LYS A 3 -3.58 10.95 -7.95
N ILE A 4 -3.19 11.19 -6.71
CA ILE A 4 -3.30 10.15 -5.70
C ILE A 4 -4.15 10.61 -4.52
N SER A 5 -5.01 9.72 -4.05
CA SER A 5 -5.84 9.94 -2.86
C SER A 5 -5.79 8.69 -2.00
N TYR A 6 -6.11 8.84 -0.73
CA TYR A 6 -6.17 7.73 0.22
C TYR A 6 -7.58 7.63 0.77
N SER A 7 -8.10 6.40 0.81
CA SER A 7 -9.37 6.16 1.48
C SER A 7 -9.20 6.32 2.99
N SER A 8 -10.33 6.44 3.70
CA SER A 8 -10.30 6.47 5.17
C SER A 8 -9.64 5.22 5.73
N GLN A 9 -9.89 4.07 5.09
CA GLN A 9 -9.29 2.81 5.52
C GLN A 9 -7.77 2.85 5.34
N ALA A 10 -7.29 3.37 4.20
CA ALA A 10 -5.85 3.47 3.95
C ALA A 10 -5.18 4.39 4.96
N LEU A 11 -5.80 5.50 5.31
CA LEU A 11 -5.27 6.40 6.32
C LEU A 11 -5.23 5.74 7.70
N ALA A 12 -6.27 5.00 8.05
CA ALA A 12 -6.30 4.24 9.31
C ALA A 12 -5.21 3.16 9.31
N ASP A 13 -4.99 2.52 8.17
CA ASP A 13 -3.94 1.51 8.04
C ASP A 13 -2.55 2.11 8.26
N LEU A 14 -2.28 3.29 7.71
CA LEU A 14 -1.00 3.97 7.91
C LEU A 14 -0.79 4.32 9.37
N GLU A 15 -1.82 4.81 10.03
CA GLU A 15 -1.76 5.14 11.44
C GLU A 15 -1.50 3.89 12.28
N ARG A 16 -2.20 2.81 12.00
CA ARG A 16 -2.01 1.53 12.69
C ARG A 16 -0.59 1.00 12.50
N LEU A 17 -0.05 1.07 11.29
CA LEU A 17 1.31 0.64 11.01
C LEU A 17 2.33 1.50 11.76
N SER A 18 2.12 2.79 11.78
CA SER A 18 3.00 3.71 12.50
C SER A 18 3.04 3.36 13.99
N ASP A 19 1.89 3.12 14.58
CA ASP A 19 1.79 2.72 15.99
C ASP A 19 2.48 1.39 16.24
N PHE A 20 2.26 0.43 15.38
CA PHE A 20 2.87 -0.90 15.51
C PHE A 20 4.39 -0.81 15.48
N LEU A 21 4.93 -0.09 14.49
CA LEU A 21 6.38 0.05 14.33
C LEU A 21 7.00 0.76 15.53
N SER A 22 6.35 1.80 15.99
CA SER A 22 6.81 2.58 17.14
C SER A 22 6.87 1.73 18.41
N ARG A 23 5.82 0.94 18.65
CA ARG A 23 5.74 0.10 19.84
C ARG A 23 6.77 -1.03 19.83
N ASN A 24 7.18 -1.46 18.66
CA ASN A 24 8.13 -2.58 18.52
C ASN A 24 9.57 -2.11 18.29
N GLY A 25 9.84 -0.82 18.49
CA GLY A 25 11.18 -0.27 18.35
C GLY A 25 11.72 -0.31 16.94
N LEU A 26 10.83 -0.39 15.94
CA LEU A 26 11.22 -0.44 14.55
C LEU A 26 11.30 0.97 13.98
N ASN A 27 12.02 1.11 12.88
CA ASN A 27 12.22 2.43 12.28
C ASN A 27 10.98 2.87 11.49
N THR A 28 10.13 3.64 12.16
CA THR A 28 8.87 4.13 11.58
C THR A 28 9.11 5.03 10.37
N LEU A 29 10.06 5.97 10.50
CA LEU A 29 10.32 6.93 9.42
C LEU A 29 10.83 6.24 8.16
N GLU A 30 11.73 5.29 8.32
CA GLU A 30 12.26 4.53 7.19
C GLU A 30 11.16 3.77 6.46
N THR A 31 10.25 3.16 7.21
CA THR A 31 9.14 2.42 6.64
C THR A 31 8.16 3.34 5.91
N LEU A 32 7.85 4.48 6.50
CA LEU A 32 6.95 5.45 5.86
C LEU A 32 7.57 6.02 4.59
N ASP A 33 8.88 6.25 4.59
CA ASP A 33 9.60 6.70 3.39
C ASP A 33 9.52 5.66 2.29
N LEU A 34 9.65 4.39 2.63
CA LEU A 34 9.55 3.31 1.67
C LEU A 34 8.16 3.27 1.02
N ILE A 35 7.13 3.45 1.83
CA ILE A 35 5.76 3.51 1.33
C ILE A 35 5.57 4.72 0.42
N ASP A 36 6.10 5.86 0.81
CA ASP A 36 6.01 7.07 0.02
C ASP A 36 6.70 6.92 -1.34
N GLU A 37 7.87 6.30 -1.37
CA GLU A 37 8.55 6.00 -2.64
C GLU A 37 7.71 5.12 -3.55
N ALA A 38 7.09 4.09 -2.99
CA ALA A 38 6.23 3.19 -3.75
C ALA A 38 5.03 3.93 -4.31
N VAL A 39 4.42 4.80 -3.52
CA VAL A 39 3.30 5.62 -3.97
C VAL A 39 3.72 6.54 -5.11
N THR A 40 4.92 7.11 -5.01
CA THR A 40 5.46 7.96 -6.07
C THR A 40 5.63 7.16 -7.36
N ILE A 41 6.11 5.93 -7.27
CA ILE A 41 6.22 5.05 -8.44
C ILE A 41 4.85 4.79 -9.04
N MET A 42 3.83 4.55 -8.21
CA MET A 42 2.46 4.35 -8.71
C MET A 42 1.94 5.55 -9.50
N THR A 43 2.27 6.77 -9.08
CA THR A 43 1.80 7.95 -9.80
C THR A 43 2.37 8.04 -11.21
N ARG A 44 3.58 7.52 -11.40
CA ARG A 44 4.23 7.48 -12.71
C ARG A 44 3.85 6.27 -13.54
N HIS A 45 3.55 5.18 -12.87
CA HIS A 45 3.24 3.89 -13.49
C HIS A 45 2.01 3.28 -12.84
N PRO A 46 0.82 3.83 -13.13
CA PRO A 46 -0.39 3.40 -12.39
C PRO A 46 -0.73 1.92 -12.53
N LEU A 47 -0.23 1.25 -13.54
CA LEU A 47 -0.52 -0.16 -13.77
C LEU A 47 0.59 -1.07 -13.26
N ILE A 48 1.52 -0.55 -12.47
CA ILE A 48 2.67 -1.32 -11.97
C ILE A 48 2.25 -2.45 -11.03
N GLY A 49 1.17 -2.25 -10.26
CA GLY A 49 0.67 -3.30 -9.37
C GLY A 49 0.06 -4.45 -10.16
N ARG A 50 0.16 -5.66 -9.61
CA ARG A 50 -0.46 -6.82 -10.23
C ARG A 50 -1.98 -6.72 -10.09
N GLN A 51 -2.68 -7.32 -11.03
CA GLN A 51 -4.13 -7.34 -10.99
C GLN A 51 -4.63 -8.14 -9.79
N ALA A 52 -5.63 -7.61 -9.12
CA ALA A 52 -6.32 -8.25 -8.03
C ALA A 52 -7.81 -8.32 -8.36
N GLU A 53 -8.61 -8.79 -7.44
CA GLU A 53 -10.04 -8.92 -7.65
C GLU A 53 -10.70 -7.57 -7.91
N SER A 54 -11.80 -7.60 -8.65
CA SER A 54 -12.69 -6.45 -8.86
C SER A 54 -12.02 -5.26 -9.55
N GLY A 55 -11.03 -5.54 -10.39
CA GLY A 55 -10.34 -4.49 -11.13
C GLY A 55 -9.35 -3.70 -10.30
N LEU A 56 -9.07 -4.13 -9.08
CA LEU A 56 -8.09 -3.51 -8.22
C LEU A 56 -6.69 -3.99 -8.56
N ARG A 57 -5.70 -3.32 -8.01
CA ARG A 57 -4.29 -3.68 -8.15
C ARG A 57 -3.60 -3.72 -6.81
N GLU A 58 -2.58 -4.56 -6.71
CA GLU A 58 -1.77 -4.68 -5.50
C GLU A 58 -0.33 -4.40 -5.84
N LEU A 59 0.30 -3.54 -5.05
CA LEU A 59 1.73 -3.30 -5.16
C LEU A 59 2.41 -3.81 -3.89
N VAL A 60 3.34 -4.74 -4.08
CA VAL A 60 4.14 -5.26 -2.97
C VAL A 60 5.32 -4.32 -2.74
N ILE A 61 5.44 -3.85 -1.51
CA ILE A 61 6.50 -2.95 -1.09
C ILE A 61 7.37 -3.75 -0.13
N SER A 62 8.58 -4.08 -0.53
CA SER A 62 9.45 -4.94 0.24
C SER A 62 10.57 -4.19 0.93
N GLN A 63 10.90 -4.63 2.14
CA GLN A 63 12.06 -4.15 2.87
C GLN A 63 12.63 -5.34 3.66
N GLY A 64 13.67 -5.97 3.11
CA GLY A 64 14.27 -7.12 3.75
C GLY A 64 13.28 -8.26 3.93
N ARG A 65 13.10 -8.69 5.16
CA ARG A 65 12.16 -9.77 5.50
C ARG A 65 10.75 -9.29 5.70
N THR A 66 10.56 -7.99 5.82
CA THR A 66 9.23 -7.42 6.00
C THR A 66 8.79 -6.84 4.69
N GLY A 67 7.50 -6.80 4.51
CA GLY A 67 6.93 -6.21 3.32
C GLY A 67 5.55 -5.68 3.61
N TYR A 68 5.09 -4.84 2.71
CA TYR A 68 3.78 -4.23 2.81
C TYR A 68 3.09 -4.40 1.47
N VAL A 69 1.78 -4.40 1.48
CA VAL A 69 0.98 -4.50 0.26
C VAL A 69 0.05 -3.30 0.21
N ALA A 70 0.10 -2.56 -0.87
CA ALA A 70 -0.83 -1.47 -1.11
C ALA A 70 -1.87 -1.94 -2.11
N LEU A 71 -3.13 -1.86 -1.71
CA LEU A 71 -4.26 -2.16 -2.58
C LEU A 71 -4.80 -0.84 -3.10
N TYR A 72 -4.94 -0.73 -4.42
CA TYR A 72 -5.38 0.52 -5.01
C TYR A 72 -6.21 0.29 -6.27
N SER A 73 -6.97 1.31 -6.64
CA SER A 73 -7.67 1.36 -7.91
C SER A 73 -7.09 2.48 -8.76
N TYR A 74 -7.14 2.30 -10.07
CA TYR A 74 -6.72 3.33 -11.01
C TYR A 74 -7.87 3.66 -11.94
N GLU A 75 -8.25 4.92 -11.95
CA GLU A 75 -9.29 5.44 -12.81
C GLU A 75 -8.64 6.08 -14.04
N LEU A 76 -8.69 5.38 -15.15
CA LEU A 76 -8.00 5.79 -16.36
C LEU A 76 -8.49 7.16 -16.88
N GLU A 77 -9.78 7.37 -16.90
CA GLU A 77 -10.36 8.59 -17.43
C GLU A 77 -9.91 9.84 -16.68
N GLN A 78 -9.76 9.72 -15.37
CA GLN A 78 -9.37 10.84 -14.53
C GLN A 78 -7.89 10.84 -14.22
N ASP A 79 -7.17 9.81 -14.65
CA ASP A 79 -5.77 9.59 -14.30
C ASP A 79 -5.59 9.75 -12.79
N ALA A 80 -6.37 8.97 -12.04
CA ALA A 80 -6.44 9.08 -10.59
C ALA A 80 -6.28 7.72 -9.92
N ILE A 81 -5.48 7.70 -8.87
CA ILE A 81 -5.25 6.51 -8.04
C ILE A 81 -5.91 6.73 -6.69
N LEU A 82 -6.64 5.73 -6.24
CA LEU A 82 -7.17 5.70 -4.88
C LEU A 82 -6.54 4.52 -4.15
N VAL A 83 -5.75 4.83 -3.13
CA VAL A 83 -5.17 3.80 -2.27
C VAL A 83 -6.25 3.39 -1.27
N LEU A 84 -6.61 2.11 -1.28
CA LEU A 84 -7.72 1.58 -0.51
C LEU A 84 -7.29 0.95 0.81
N ALA A 85 -6.11 0.35 0.84
CA ALA A 85 -5.60 -0.31 2.04
C ALA A 85 -4.09 -0.45 1.95
N ILE A 86 -3.44 -0.43 3.10
CA ILE A 86 -2.01 -0.72 3.20
C ILE A 86 -1.85 -1.69 4.37
N ARG A 87 -1.31 -2.86 4.06
CA ARG A 87 -1.19 -3.92 5.03
C ARG A 87 0.22 -4.45 5.11
N HIS A 88 0.61 -4.89 6.29
CA HIS A 88 1.85 -5.65 6.43
C HIS A 88 1.69 -6.95 5.63
N GLN A 89 2.75 -7.38 4.98
CA GLN A 89 2.68 -8.57 4.13
C GLN A 89 2.19 -9.81 4.87
N ARG A 90 2.52 -9.94 6.16
CA ARG A 90 1.99 -11.02 6.99
C ARG A 90 0.49 -10.98 7.10
N GLU A 91 -0.07 -9.79 7.31
CA GLU A 91 -1.52 -9.63 7.38
C GLU A 91 -2.17 -9.97 6.06
N ALA A 92 -1.60 -9.47 4.96
CA ALA A 92 -2.10 -9.73 3.63
C ALA A 92 -2.00 -11.23 3.30
N GLY A 93 -0.87 -11.85 3.62
CA GLY A 93 -0.67 -13.26 3.41
C GLY A 93 -1.61 -14.11 4.24
N PHE A 94 -1.85 -13.68 5.48
CA PHE A 94 -2.82 -14.35 6.34
C PHE A 94 -4.21 -14.35 5.72
N HIS A 95 -4.65 -13.19 5.26
CA HIS A 95 -5.96 -13.08 4.61
C HIS A 95 -6.03 -13.89 3.33
N ALA A 96 -4.96 -13.92 2.56
CA ALA A 96 -4.90 -14.67 1.32
C ALA A 96 -4.94 -16.17 1.57
N GLN A 97 -4.49 -16.62 2.73
CA GLN A 97 -4.46 -18.03 3.08
C GLN A 97 -5.80 -18.55 3.57
N ILE A 98 -6.73 -17.68 3.83
CA ILE A 98 -8.07 -18.07 4.24
C ILE A 98 -8.92 -18.13 2.99
N PRO A 99 -9.17 -19.31 2.48
CA PRO A 99 -9.95 -19.46 1.26
C PRO A 99 -11.38 -19.05 1.47
#